data_b07d3e4f041703cfff4f04112e19c84a
#
_entry.id   b07d3e4f041703cfff4f04112e19c84a
#
_cell.length_a   1.000
_cell.length_b   1.000
_cell.length_c   1.000
_cell.angle_alpha   90.00
_cell.angle_beta   90.00
_cell.angle_gamma   90.00
#
_symmetry.space_group_name_H-M   'P 1'
#
loop_
_entity.id
_entity.type
_entity.pdbx_description
1 polymer ?
#
loop_
_entity_poly.entity_id
_entity_poly.type
_entity_poly.pdbx_seq_one_letter_code
_entity_poly.pdbx_strand_id
1 'polypeptide(L)'
;MAEKQSILGRIAQITKANINSLLDKAEDPEKLLDQLVRDYTNEIAEAEQAVAQTIGNLRLAERDRDEDQQAATEWGAKATAASKKADELRAAGNAAEADKMDNLAKVAITKQISFEKEVEEAAPIIASQTATVDKLKSGLNTMKM
;
A
#
# COMPACT_ATOMS: atom_id res chain seq x y z
N MET A 1 -2.57 14.79 3.69
CA MET A 1 -2.58 15.42 2.35
C MET A 1 -1.76 16.69 2.33
N ALA A 2 -2.06 17.63 3.22
CA ALA A 2 -1.28 18.86 3.33
C ALA A 2 0.19 18.62 3.67
N GLU A 3 0.50 17.63 4.51
CA GLU A 3 1.86 17.29 4.90
C GLU A 3 2.69 16.77 3.72
N LYS A 4 2.11 15.92 2.86
CA LYS A 4 2.80 15.38 1.68
C LYS A 4 3.12 16.49 0.68
N GLN A 5 2.18 17.40 0.45
CA GLN A 5 2.39 18.57 -0.39
C GLN A 5 3.44 19.49 0.20
N SER A 6 3.42 19.66 1.54
CA SER A 6 4.39 20.48 2.24
C SER A 6 5.81 19.97 2.05
N ILE A 7 6.04 18.65 2.18
CA ILE A 7 7.36 18.05 1.99
C ILE A 7 7.82 18.22 0.55
N LEU A 8 6.97 17.90 -0.43
CA LEU A 8 7.28 18.05 -1.85
C LEU A 8 7.47 19.52 -2.22
N GLY A 9 6.65 20.41 -1.66
CA GLY A 9 6.76 21.83 -1.85
C GLY A 9 8.08 22.39 -1.32
N ARG A 10 8.50 21.92 -0.14
CA ARG A 10 9.79 22.31 0.46
C ARG A 10 10.97 21.85 -0.41
N ILE A 11 10.92 20.61 -0.90
CA ILE A 11 11.94 20.09 -1.82
C ILE A 11 12.05 20.96 -3.07
N ALA A 12 10.91 21.34 -3.63
CA ALA A 12 10.88 22.17 -4.83
C ALA A 12 11.38 23.61 -4.58
N GLN A 13 11.16 24.13 -3.37
CA GLN A 13 11.56 25.48 -3.00
C GLN A 13 13.05 25.62 -2.65
N ILE A 14 13.66 24.56 -2.14
CA ILE A 14 15.07 24.57 -1.76
C ILE A 14 15.92 24.34 -3.00
N THR A 15 16.25 25.42 -3.68
CA THR A 15 17.15 25.39 -4.84
C THR A 15 18.44 26.13 -4.50
N LYS A 16 19.50 25.76 -5.19
CA LYS A 16 20.80 26.41 -5.03
C LYS A 16 20.72 27.91 -5.25
N ALA A 17 19.92 28.34 -6.23
CA ALA A 17 19.73 29.77 -6.55
C ALA A 17 19.07 30.52 -5.37
N ASN A 18 18.05 29.93 -4.73
CA ASN A 18 17.37 30.52 -3.59
C ASN A 18 18.29 30.65 -2.39
N ILE A 19 19.12 29.65 -2.13
CA ILE A 19 20.08 29.65 -1.04
C ILE A 19 21.11 30.78 -1.26
N ASN A 20 21.67 30.87 -2.46
CA ASN A 20 22.63 31.90 -2.80
C ASN A 20 22.04 33.30 -2.65
N SER A 21 20.81 33.50 -3.10
CA SER A 21 20.11 34.78 -2.96
C SER A 21 19.91 35.17 -1.51
N LEU A 22 19.53 34.22 -0.65
CA LEU A 22 19.34 34.46 0.78
C LEU A 22 20.66 34.80 1.47
N LEU A 23 21.74 34.12 1.12
CA LEU A 23 23.07 34.36 1.67
C LEU A 23 23.60 35.75 1.28
N ASP A 24 23.36 36.19 0.05
CA ASP A 24 23.77 37.49 -0.43
C ASP A 24 23.10 38.63 0.34
N LYS A 25 21.88 38.43 0.81
CA LYS A 25 21.10 39.44 1.54
C LYS A 25 21.28 39.38 3.05
N ALA A 26 21.95 38.37 3.56
CA ALA A 26 22.06 38.14 5.00
C ALA A 26 23.11 39.06 5.63
N GLU A 27 22.83 39.57 6.86
CA GLU A 27 23.78 40.31 7.63
C GLU A 27 24.92 39.42 8.15
N ASP A 28 24.59 38.18 8.49
CA ASP A 28 25.55 37.16 8.92
C ASP A 28 25.37 35.90 8.10
N PRO A 29 26.02 35.83 6.92
CA PRO A 29 25.88 34.68 6.02
C PRO A 29 26.27 33.34 6.65
N GLU A 30 27.28 33.32 7.50
CA GLU A 30 27.75 32.09 8.14
C GLU A 30 26.71 31.50 9.09
N LYS A 31 26.10 32.37 9.91
CA LYS A 31 25.04 31.97 10.83
C LYS A 31 23.80 31.50 10.10
N LEU A 32 23.44 32.21 9.03
CA LEU A 32 22.31 31.83 8.19
C LEU A 32 22.56 30.48 7.51
N LEU A 33 23.77 30.25 7.00
CA LEU A 33 24.16 28.99 6.40
C LEU A 33 24.03 27.83 7.39
N ASP A 34 24.52 28.00 8.62
CA ASP A 34 24.41 26.99 9.67
C ASP A 34 22.96 26.65 9.96
N GLN A 35 22.11 27.67 10.00
CA GLN A 35 20.68 27.47 10.24
C GLN A 35 20.02 26.73 9.06
N LEU A 36 20.37 27.10 7.82
CA LEU A 36 19.85 26.44 6.63
C LEU A 36 20.26 24.96 6.59
N VAL A 37 21.50 24.65 6.93
CA VAL A 37 21.99 23.27 7.01
C VAL A 37 21.21 22.48 8.04
N ARG A 38 20.98 23.07 9.20
CA ARG A 38 20.19 22.42 10.28
C ARG A 38 18.76 22.16 9.83
N ASP A 39 18.12 23.17 9.27
CA ASP A 39 16.72 23.06 8.79
C ASP A 39 16.61 22.02 7.69
N TYR A 40 17.55 22.01 6.76
CA TYR A 40 17.57 21.06 5.66
C TYR A 40 17.78 19.62 6.15
N THR A 41 18.69 19.45 7.11
CA THR A 41 18.94 18.15 7.73
C THR A 41 17.69 17.64 8.46
N ASN A 42 16.99 18.52 9.17
CA ASN A 42 15.73 18.16 9.83
C ASN A 42 14.64 17.80 8.82
N GLU A 43 14.57 18.49 7.70
CA GLU A 43 13.60 18.18 6.65
C GLU A 43 13.89 16.85 5.97
N ILE A 44 15.16 16.51 5.78
CA ILE A 44 15.55 15.19 5.28
C ILE A 44 15.11 14.11 6.25
N ALA A 45 15.33 14.31 7.56
CA ALA A 45 14.92 13.35 8.59
C ALA A 45 13.40 13.16 8.60
N GLU A 46 12.63 14.25 8.50
CA GLU A 46 11.17 14.19 8.41
C GLU A 46 10.72 13.44 7.13
N ALA A 47 11.38 13.71 6.01
CA ALA A 47 11.08 13.05 4.75
C ALA A 47 11.39 11.56 4.81
N GLU A 48 12.51 11.18 5.44
CA GLU A 48 12.86 9.76 5.63
C GLU A 48 11.80 9.04 6.47
N GLN A 49 11.32 9.69 7.54
CA GLN A 49 10.28 9.14 8.38
C GLN A 49 8.95 8.98 7.63
N ALA A 50 8.58 9.98 6.82
CA ALA A 50 7.36 9.93 6.01
C ALA A 50 7.43 8.81 4.97
N VAL A 51 8.57 8.64 4.32
CA VAL A 51 8.81 7.55 3.36
C VAL A 51 8.68 6.20 4.05
N ALA A 52 9.33 6.03 5.20
CA ALA A 52 9.29 4.77 5.96
C ALA A 52 7.86 4.41 6.38
N GLN A 53 7.09 5.38 6.84
CA GLN A 53 5.70 5.18 7.24
C GLN A 53 4.83 4.79 6.04
N THR A 54 5.03 5.45 4.91
CA THR A 54 4.28 5.15 3.68
C THR A 54 4.62 3.75 3.16
N ILE A 55 5.88 3.34 3.22
CA ILE A 55 6.31 1.98 2.87
C ILE A 55 5.65 0.96 3.79
N GLY A 56 5.61 1.23 5.10
CA GLY A 56 4.95 0.37 6.07
C GLY A 56 3.47 0.16 5.74
N ASN A 57 2.77 1.23 5.40
CA ASN A 57 1.36 1.18 5.00
C ASN A 57 1.16 0.37 3.72
N LEU A 58 2.06 0.54 2.74
CA LEU A 58 2.03 -0.23 1.49
C LEU A 58 2.23 -1.73 1.76
N ARG A 59 3.22 -2.08 2.59
CA ARG A 59 3.48 -3.49 2.96
C ARG A 59 2.29 -4.12 3.65
N LEU A 60 1.62 -3.36 4.52
CA LEU A 60 0.42 -3.84 5.20
C LEU A 60 -0.72 -4.11 4.20
N ALA A 61 -0.93 -3.19 3.26
CA ALA A 61 -1.94 -3.36 2.22
C ALA A 61 -1.64 -4.57 1.32
N GLU A 62 -0.38 -4.77 0.95
CA GLU A 62 0.04 -5.93 0.17
C GLU A 62 -0.19 -7.24 0.93
N ARG A 63 0.11 -7.25 2.22
CA ARG A 63 -0.11 -8.42 3.07
C ARG A 63 -1.59 -8.76 3.18
N ASP A 64 -2.44 -7.76 3.39
CA ASP A 64 -3.89 -7.95 3.48
C ASP A 64 -4.44 -8.50 2.16
N ARG A 65 -3.97 -7.99 1.03
CA ARG A 65 -4.33 -8.52 -0.29
C ARG A 65 -3.92 -9.99 -0.43
N ASP A 66 -2.72 -10.34 -0.01
CA ASP A 66 -2.21 -11.70 -0.11
C ASP A 66 -3.00 -12.66 0.78
N GLU A 67 -3.39 -12.22 1.98
CA GLU A 67 -4.25 -12.98 2.88
C GLU A 67 -5.63 -13.22 2.26
N ASP A 68 -6.21 -12.20 1.64
CA ASP A 68 -7.49 -12.29 0.95
C ASP A 68 -7.40 -13.22 -0.26
N GLN A 69 -6.31 -13.16 -1.00
CA GLN A 69 -6.07 -14.06 -2.14
C GLN A 69 -5.97 -15.51 -1.66
N GLN A 70 -5.27 -15.75 -0.57
CA GLN A 70 -5.16 -17.09 0.02
C GLN A 70 -6.52 -17.58 0.50
N ALA A 71 -7.29 -16.73 1.16
CA ALA A 71 -8.64 -17.07 1.60
C ALA A 71 -9.56 -17.42 0.43
N ALA A 72 -9.48 -16.65 -0.66
CA ALA A 72 -10.24 -16.95 -1.88
C ALA A 72 -9.89 -18.32 -2.43
N THR A 73 -8.61 -18.66 -2.49
CA THR A 73 -8.13 -19.95 -2.97
C THR A 73 -8.62 -21.10 -2.09
N GLU A 74 -8.55 -20.93 -0.76
CA GLU A 74 -9.01 -21.93 0.20
C GLU A 74 -10.51 -22.16 0.10
N TRP A 75 -11.31 -21.10 0.00
CA TRP A 75 -12.77 -21.25 -0.14
C TRP A 75 -13.14 -21.87 -1.49
N GLY A 76 -12.39 -21.56 -2.55
CA GLY A 76 -12.55 -22.20 -3.84
C GLY A 76 -12.32 -23.71 -3.79
N ALA A 77 -11.27 -24.12 -3.07
CA ALA A 77 -10.97 -25.54 -2.85
C ALA A 77 -12.07 -26.25 -2.06
N LYS A 78 -12.60 -25.57 -1.02
CA LYS A 78 -13.72 -26.10 -0.21
C LYS A 78 -14.99 -26.26 -1.06
N ALA A 79 -15.25 -25.28 -1.93
CA ALA A 79 -16.39 -25.35 -2.85
C ALA A 79 -16.29 -26.55 -3.80
N THR A 80 -15.12 -26.74 -4.38
CA THR A 80 -14.86 -27.87 -5.27
C THR A 80 -15.02 -29.21 -4.53
N ALA A 81 -14.47 -29.31 -3.32
CA ALA A 81 -14.56 -30.52 -2.50
C ALA A 81 -16.02 -30.84 -2.14
N ALA A 82 -16.79 -29.82 -1.74
CA ALA A 82 -18.20 -30.00 -1.39
C ALA A 82 -19.04 -30.41 -2.62
N SER A 83 -18.79 -29.80 -3.76
CA SER A 83 -19.47 -30.14 -5.02
C SER A 83 -19.19 -31.59 -5.43
N LYS A 84 -17.92 -31.99 -5.35
CA LYS A 84 -17.51 -33.37 -5.66
C LYS A 84 -18.16 -34.37 -4.71
N LYS A 85 -18.22 -34.06 -3.41
CA LYS A 85 -18.86 -34.89 -2.42
C LYS A 85 -20.37 -35.02 -2.67
N ALA A 86 -21.02 -33.94 -3.10
CA ALA A 86 -22.43 -33.98 -3.49
C ALA A 86 -22.67 -34.93 -4.66
N ASP A 87 -21.82 -34.91 -5.68
CA ASP A 87 -21.92 -35.80 -6.83
C ASP A 87 -21.77 -37.27 -6.40
N GLU A 88 -20.81 -37.55 -5.52
CA GLU A 88 -20.59 -38.91 -4.96
C GLU A 88 -21.80 -39.40 -4.17
N LEU A 89 -22.39 -38.51 -3.36
CA LEU A 89 -23.58 -38.87 -2.56
C LEU A 89 -24.80 -39.12 -3.45
N ARG A 90 -24.99 -38.36 -4.52
CA ARG A 90 -26.06 -38.59 -5.48
C ARG A 90 -25.91 -39.94 -6.18
N ALA A 91 -24.69 -40.26 -6.61
CA ALA A 91 -24.38 -41.54 -7.25
C ALA A 91 -24.66 -42.70 -6.27
N ALA A 92 -24.49 -42.51 -4.97
CA ALA A 92 -24.79 -43.50 -3.94
C ALA A 92 -26.27 -43.53 -3.54
N GLY A 93 -27.12 -42.69 -4.15
CA GLY A 93 -28.55 -42.63 -3.82
C GLY A 93 -28.91 -41.81 -2.59
N ASN A 94 -28.00 -40.99 -2.08
CA ASN A 94 -28.20 -40.18 -0.89
C ASN A 94 -28.42 -38.72 -1.26
N ALA A 95 -29.59 -38.43 -1.85
CA ALA A 95 -29.91 -37.08 -2.38
C ALA A 95 -29.99 -36.01 -1.28
N ALA A 96 -30.50 -36.36 -0.07
CA ALA A 96 -30.63 -35.40 1.01
C ALA A 96 -29.27 -34.86 1.49
N GLU A 97 -28.30 -35.77 1.66
CA GLU A 97 -26.94 -35.37 2.05
C GLU A 97 -26.23 -34.66 0.92
N ALA A 98 -26.49 -35.03 -0.34
CA ALA A 98 -25.96 -34.34 -1.51
C ALA A 98 -26.43 -32.87 -1.56
N ASP A 99 -27.69 -32.61 -1.26
CA ASP A 99 -28.24 -31.25 -1.21
C ASP A 99 -27.55 -30.39 -0.15
N LYS A 100 -27.26 -31.00 1.01
CA LYS A 100 -26.49 -30.30 2.07
C LYS A 100 -25.09 -29.91 1.57
N MET A 101 -24.40 -30.79 0.85
CA MET A 101 -23.09 -30.51 0.27
C MET A 101 -23.17 -29.44 -0.80
N ASP A 102 -24.21 -29.44 -1.64
CA ASP A 102 -24.45 -28.39 -2.62
C ASP A 102 -24.63 -27.03 -1.94
N ASN A 103 -25.36 -26.97 -0.83
CA ASN A 103 -25.55 -25.75 -0.09
C ASN A 103 -24.22 -25.24 0.51
N LEU A 104 -23.40 -26.16 1.03
CA LEU A 104 -22.06 -25.80 1.52
C LEU A 104 -21.18 -25.26 0.38
N ALA A 105 -21.27 -25.87 -0.82
CA ALA A 105 -20.54 -25.39 -2.00
C ALA A 105 -20.96 -23.97 -2.38
N LYS A 106 -22.26 -23.67 -2.33
CA LYS A 106 -22.77 -22.32 -2.61
C LYS A 106 -22.26 -21.30 -1.62
N VAL A 107 -22.25 -21.64 -0.33
CA VAL A 107 -21.70 -20.74 0.72
C VAL A 107 -20.22 -20.51 0.46
N ALA A 108 -19.48 -21.56 0.16
CA ALA A 108 -18.05 -21.47 -0.11
C ALA A 108 -17.74 -20.60 -1.35
N ILE A 109 -18.53 -20.74 -2.39
CA ILE A 109 -18.40 -19.93 -3.62
C ILE A 109 -18.69 -18.46 -3.31
N THR A 110 -19.72 -18.18 -2.49
CA THR A 110 -20.06 -16.82 -2.08
C THR A 110 -18.90 -16.16 -1.35
N LYS A 111 -18.27 -16.90 -0.43
CA LYS A 111 -17.10 -16.40 0.29
C LYS A 111 -15.89 -16.21 -0.63
N GLN A 112 -15.65 -17.13 -1.55
CA GLN A 112 -14.60 -17.03 -2.55
C GLN A 112 -14.76 -15.75 -3.37
N ILE A 113 -15.95 -15.49 -3.89
CA ILE A 113 -16.26 -14.30 -4.69
C ILE A 113 -16.03 -13.02 -3.87
N SER A 114 -16.44 -13.03 -2.60
CA SER A 114 -16.26 -11.90 -1.70
C SER A 114 -14.77 -11.56 -1.52
N PHE A 115 -13.93 -12.55 -1.28
CA PHE A 115 -12.49 -12.34 -1.13
C PHE A 115 -11.82 -11.95 -2.45
N GLU A 116 -12.23 -12.54 -3.57
CA GLU A 116 -11.73 -12.16 -4.90
C GLU A 116 -12.05 -10.70 -5.20
N LYS A 117 -13.24 -10.24 -4.81
CA LYS A 117 -13.64 -8.86 -4.98
C LYS A 117 -12.77 -7.92 -4.15
N GLU A 118 -12.46 -8.29 -2.91
CA GLU A 118 -11.57 -7.51 -2.06
C GLU A 118 -10.17 -7.38 -2.67
N VAL A 119 -9.64 -8.47 -3.24
CA VAL A 119 -8.35 -8.46 -3.95
C VAL A 119 -8.41 -7.51 -5.15
N GLU A 120 -9.47 -7.58 -5.93
CA GLU A 120 -9.67 -6.72 -7.10
C GLU A 120 -9.75 -5.25 -6.70
N GLU A 121 -10.47 -4.93 -5.63
CA GLU A 121 -10.60 -3.57 -5.11
C GLU A 121 -9.29 -3.03 -4.53
N ALA A 122 -8.45 -3.92 -3.99
CA ALA A 122 -7.16 -3.54 -3.43
C ALA A 122 -6.13 -3.16 -4.51
N ALA A 123 -6.24 -3.72 -5.71
CA ALA A 123 -5.25 -3.54 -6.77
C ALA A 123 -4.98 -2.05 -7.12
N PRO A 124 -6.01 -1.21 -7.39
CA PRO A 124 -5.77 0.19 -7.71
C PRO A 124 -5.23 0.98 -6.50
N ILE A 125 -5.62 0.62 -5.29
CA ILE A 125 -5.13 1.26 -4.07
C ILE A 125 -3.65 0.98 -3.89
N ILE A 126 -3.23 -0.27 -4.05
CA ILE A 126 -1.82 -0.68 -3.95
C ILE A 126 -0.99 -0.02 -5.04
N ALA A 127 -1.50 0.03 -6.28
CA ALA A 127 -0.82 0.70 -7.39
C ALA A 127 -0.60 2.20 -7.09
N SER A 128 -1.62 2.86 -6.55
CA SER A 128 -1.54 4.27 -6.17
C SER A 128 -0.52 4.49 -5.04
N GLN A 129 -0.52 3.65 -4.03
CA GLN A 129 0.43 3.73 -2.91
C GLN A 129 1.86 3.46 -3.38
N THR A 130 2.05 2.51 -4.29
CA THR A 130 3.36 2.21 -4.88
C THR A 130 3.90 3.43 -5.62
N ALA A 131 3.07 4.07 -6.42
CA ALA A 131 3.46 5.30 -7.14
C ALA A 131 3.83 6.42 -6.17
N THR A 132 3.10 6.57 -5.08
CA THR A 132 3.38 7.56 -4.04
C THR A 132 4.72 7.28 -3.36
N VAL A 133 5.00 6.03 -3.02
CA VAL A 133 6.28 5.62 -2.42
C VAL A 133 7.43 5.93 -3.37
N ASP A 134 7.29 5.62 -4.65
CA ASP A 134 8.32 5.88 -5.64
C ASP A 134 8.62 7.38 -5.78
N LYS A 135 7.59 8.21 -5.77
CA LYS A 135 7.74 9.67 -5.78
C LYS A 135 8.46 10.18 -4.54
N LEU A 136 8.09 9.68 -3.37
CA LEU A 136 8.70 10.09 -2.12
C LEU A 136 10.17 9.68 -2.05
N LYS A 137 10.50 8.47 -2.50
CA LYS A 137 11.90 8.00 -2.57
C LYS A 137 12.71 8.86 -3.53
N SER A 138 12.16 9.19 -4.68
CA SER A 138 12.82 10.03 -5.67
C SER A 138 13.07 11.44 -5.10
N GLY A 139 12.07 12.03 -4.44
CA GLY A 139 12.20 13.32 -3.79
C GLY A 139 13.26 13.32 -2.69
N LEU A 140 13.26 12.26 -1.87
CA LEU A 140 14.26 12.10 -0.81
C LEU A 140 15.67 12.00 -1.37
N ASN A 141 15.87 11.22 -2.43
CA ASN A 141 17.18 11.12 -3.10
C ASN A 141 17.63 12.48 -3.61
N THR A 142 16.73 13.26 -4.18
CA THR A 142 17.04 14.61 -4.65
C THR A 142 17.51 15.50 -3.50
N MET A 143 16.88 15.41 -2.34
CA MET A 143 17.27 16.16 -1.15
C MET A 143 18.68 15.81 -0.66
N LYS A 144 19.06 14.54 -0.78
CA LYS A 144 20.37 14.06 -0.32
C LYS A 144 21.52 14.38 -1.28
N MET A 145 21.21 14.67 -2.53
CA MET A 145 22.21 15.05 -3.54
C MET A 145 22.62 16.51 -3.36
#